data_e27877a2074c769ec0de188568ea1dc5
#
_entry.id   e27877a2074c769ec0de188568ea1dc5
#
_cell.length_a   1.000
_cell.length_b   1.000
_cell.length_c   1.000
_cell.angle_alpha   90.00
_cell.angle_beta   90.00
_cell.angle_gamma   90.00
#
_symmetry.space_group_name_H-M   'P 1'
#
loop_
_entity.id
_entity.type
_entity.pdbx_description
1 polymer ?
#
loop_
_entity_poly.entity_id
_entity_poly.type
_entity_poly.pdbx_seq_one_letter_code
_entity_poly.pdbx_strand_id
1 'polypeptide(L)'
;MRVVIGGVGYRNLRDHSLGIVMSDELEAFAQPPTLLVEDLCYGPVAVAQWFLDEARITPITRAVFITAIGREDGRPPGTISAYRWDHALPSADEIQRCVVDAVTGVILLDNTLIVGEWMQALPEETIVIEVEPLLHAFGDEMSSDVRLAYAEVRALALRYATDEQAGRALPVRPLGGGWAPVASSQVGA
;
A
#
# COMPACT_ATOMS: atom_id res chain seq x y z
N MET A 1 -10.36 -17.41 0.55
CA MET A 1 -9.78 -16.09 0.89
C MET A 1 -9.83 -15.27 -0.38
N ARG A 2 -10.39 -14.07 -0.35
CA ARG A 2 -10.35 -13.11 -1.47
C ARG A 2 -9.44 -11.95 -1.06
N VAL A 3 -8.44 -11.66 -1.87
CA VAL A 3 -7.37 -10.74 -1.55
C VAL A 3 -7.29 -9.65 -2.62
N VAL A 4 -6.90 -8.44 -2.24
CA VAL A 4 -6.56 -7.38 -3.19
C VAL A 4 -5.11 -6.94 -2.98
N ILE A 5 -4.40 -6.72 -4.07
CA ILE A 5 -3.17 -5.91 -4.11
C ILE A 5 -3.55 -4.56 -4.70
N GLY A 6 -3.34 -3.49 -3.96
CA GLY A 6 -3.69 -2.13 -4.36
C GLY A 6 -2.50 -1.20 -4.40
N GLY A 7 -2.27 -0.57 -5.55
CA GLY A 7 -1.25 0.46 -5.69
C GLY A 7 -1.80 1.84 -5.35
N VAL A 8 -1.10 2.59 -4.49
CA VAL A 8 -1.46 3.96 -4.12
C VAL A 8 -0.32 4.90 -4.44
N GLY A 9 -0.62 6.03 -5.06
CA GLY A 9 0.39 7.03 -5.44
C GLY A 9 -0.08 7.95 -6.55
N TYR A 10 0.85 8.51 -7.30
CA TYR A 10 0.56 9.43 -8.40
C TYR A 10 1.27 8.99 -9.69
N ARG A 11 0.52 8.84 -10.75
CA ARG A 11 1.08 8.60 -12.10
C ARG A 11 1.95 9.78 -12.52
N ASN A 12 3.09 9.50 -13.16
CA ASN A 12 4.06 10.50 -13.62
C ASN A 12 4.70 11.36 -12.50
N LEU A 13 4.75 10.86 -11.29
CA LEU A 13 5.42 11.50 -10.16
C LEU A 13 6.62 10.67 -9.68
N ARG A 14 7.47 10.24 -10.63
CA ARG A 14 8.70 9.48 -10.40
C ARG A 14 8.51 8.34 -9.37
N ASP A 15 9.21 8.40 -8.23
CA ASP A 15 9.17 7.34 -7.22
C ASP A 15 7.76 7.11 -6.66
N HIS A 16 6.95 8.16 -6.56
CA HIS A 16 5.57 8.06 -6.09
C HIS A 16 4.61 7.36 -7.08
N SER A 17 5.07 7.01 -8.26
CA SER A 17 4.32 6.17 -9.20
C SER A 17 4.50 4.66 -8.95
N LEU A 18 5.35 4.25 -8.01
CA LEU A 18 5.67 2.85 -7.73
C LEU A 18 4.43 1.96 -7.59
N GLY A 19 3.47 2.37 -6.75
CA GLY A 19 2.25 1.58 -6.49
C GLY A 19 1.45 1.34 -7.77
N ILE A 20 1.25 2.40 -8.56
CA ILE A 20 0.49 2.35 -9.82
C ILE A 20 1.18 1.46 -10.85
N VAL A 21 2.47 1.70 -11.08
CA VAL A 21 3.25 0.93 -12.06
C VAL A 21 3.28 -0.55 -11.70
N MET A 22 3.35 -0.86 -10.39
CA MET A 22 3.28 -2.22 -9.89
C MET A 22 1.90 -2.86 -10.14
N SER A 23 0.81 -2.12 -9.90
CA SER A 23 -0.54 -2.62 -10.18
C SER A 23 -0.74 -2.87 -11.68
N ASP A 24 -0.35 -1.94 -12.54
CA ASP A 24 -0.41 -2.09 -13.99
C ASP A 24 0.35 -3.36 -14.46
N GLU A 25 1.55 -3.59 -13.91
CA GLU A 25 2.34 -4.78 -14.25
C GLU A 25 1.66 -6.07 -13.76
N LEU A 26 1.20 -6.10 -12.52
CA LEU A 26 0.59 -7.29 -11.92
C LEU A 26 -0.75 -7.63 -12.59
N GLU A 27 -1.54 -6.64 -12.97
CA GLU A 27 -2.80 -6.82 -13.68
C GLU A 27 -2.60 -7.45 -15.07
N ALA A 28 -1.47 -7.15 -15.74
CA ALA A 28 -1.14 -7.72 -17.04
C ALA A 28 -0.88 -9.24 -17.01
N PHE A 29 -0.66 -9.83 -15.83
CA PHE A 29 -0.51 -11.27 -15.66
C PHE A 29 -1.82 -11.91 -15.22
N ALA A 30 -2.07 -13.14 -15.70
CA ALA A 30 -3.24 -13.91 -15.26
C ALA A 30 -3.17 -14.18 -13.75
N GLN A 31 -4.14 -13.64 -13.01
CA GLN A 31 -4.28 -13.85 -11.58
C GLN A 31 -5.35 -14.90 -11.29
N PRO A 32 -5.25 -15.65 -10.18
CA PRO A 32 -6.35 -16.52 -9.75
C PRO A 32 -7.59 -15.66 -9.44
N PRO A 33 -8.81 -16.16 -9.64
CA PRO A 33 -10.06 -15.38 -9.44
C PRO A 33 -10.24 -14.81 -8.01
N THR A 34 -9.44 -15.29 -7.07
CA THR A 34 -9.47 -14.84 -5.67
C THR A 34 -8.47 -13.72 -5.37
N LEU A 35 -7.63 -13.35 -6.33
CA LEU A 35 -6.67 -12.26 -6.22
C LEU A 35 -7.06 -11.13 -7.19
N LEU A 36 -7.44 -10.01 -6.64
CA LEU A 36 -7.66 -8.76 -7.36
C LEU A 36 -6.38 -7.95 -7.37
N VAL A 37 -6.14 -7.25 -8.46
CA VAL A 37 -5.08 -6.22 -8.55
C VAL A 37 -5.76 -4.94 -8.99
N GLU A 38 -5.53 -3.85 -8.25
CA GLU A 38 -6.25 -2.59 -8.46
C GLU A 38 -5.31 -1.38 -8.41
N ASP A 39 -5.51 -0.46 -9.34
CA ASP A 39 -4.98 0.89 -9.25
C ASP A 39 -5.89 1.69 -8.30
N LEU A 40 -5.45 1.95 -7.07
CA LEU A 40 -6.20 2.69 -6.05
C LEU A 40 -5.77 4.16 -5.96
N CYS A 41 -5.32 4.74 -7.08
CA CYS A 41 -4.84 6.12 -7.18
C CYS A 41 -5.96 7.12 -7.40
N TYR A 42 -7.00 7.03 -6.61
CA TYR A 42 -8.10 7.98 -6.57
C TYR A 42 -8.45 8.36 -5.14
N GLY A 43 -9.34 9.32 -4.98
CA GLY A 43 -9.62 9.89 -3.67
C GLY A 43 -10.00 8.85 -2.61
N PRO A 44 -9.54 8.98 -1.36
CA PRO A 44 -9.74 8.02 -0.28
C PRO A 44 -11.20 7.58 -0.07
N VAL A 45 -12.16 8.49 -0.23
CA VAL A 45 -13.60 8.17 -0.12
C VAL A 45 -14.04 7.22 -1.22
N ALA A 46 -13.56 7.41 -2.46
CA ALA A 46 -13.90 6.53 -3.58
C ALA A 46 -13.26 5.15 -3.41
N VAL A 47 -12.03 5.07 -2.88
CA VAL A 47 -11.40 3.79 -2.52
C VAL A 47 -12.22 3.06 -1.46
N ALA A 48 -12.64 3.75 -0.40
CA ALA A 48 -13.49 3.16 0.63
C ALA A 48 -14.83 2.64 0.04
N GLN A 49 -15.48 3.41 -0.83
CA GLN A 49 -16.71 2.99 -1.52
C GLN A 49 -16.48 1.76 -2.39
N TRP A 50 -15.35 1.71 -3.12
CA TRP A 50 -14.98 0.53 -3.90
C TRP A 50 -14.87 -0.72 -3.03
N PHE A 51 -14.18 -0.65 -1.87
CA PHE A 51 -14.11 -1.77 -0.94
C PHE A 51 -15.48 -2.22 -0.43
N LEU A 52 -16.36 -1.27 -0.10
CA LEU A 52 -17.73 -1.57 0.35
C LEU A 52 -18.56 -2.24 -0.75
N ASP A 53 -18.41 -1.80 -1.99
CA ASP A 53 -19.14 -2.38 -3.11
C ASP A 53 -18.63 -3.80 -3.45
N GLU A 54 -17.32 -4.01 -3.43
CA GLU A 54 -16.71 -5.33 -3.58
C GLU A 54 -17.12 -6.30 -2.46
N ALA A 55 -17.22 -5.80 -1.23
CA ALA A 55 -17.65 -6.60 -0.08
C ALA A 55 -19.09 -7.09 -0.20
N ARG A 56 -19.96 -6.37 -0.93
CA ARG A 56 -21.35 -6.80 -1.22
C ARG A 56 -21.38 -7.98 -2.17
N ILE A 57 -20.39 -8.12 -3.05
CA ILE A 57 -20.30 -9.26 -3.99
C ILE A 57 -19.69 -10.46 -3.26
N THR A 58 -18.50 -10.28 -2.73
CA THR A 58 -17.79 -11.27 -1.93
C THR A 58 -16.79 -10.55 -1.03
N PRO A 59 -16.82 -10.76 0.29
CA PRO A 59 -15.92 -10.06 1.21
C PRO A 59 -14.46 -10.24 0.85
N ILE A 60 -13.73 -9.13 0.81
CA ILE A 60 -12.26 -9.11 0.76
C ILE A 60 -11.77 -9.39 2.19
N THR A 61 -10.91 -10.38 2.35
CA THR A 61 -10.41 -10.80 3.66
C THR A 61 -9.02 -10.23 3.96
N ARG A 62 -8.30 -9.80 2.92
CA ARG A 62 -6.97 -9.20 3.04
C ARG A 62 -6.76 -8.17 1.96
N ALA A 63 -6.13 -7.05 2.32
CA ALA A 63 -5.61 -6.06 1.38
C ALA A 63 -4.09 -5.90 1.55
N VAL A 64 -3.36 -5.82 0.45
CA VAL A 64 -1.92 -5.52 0.40
C VAL A 64 -1.75 -4.22 -0.35
N PHE A 65 -1.45 -3.15 0.36
CA PHE A 65 -1.21 -1.84 -0.23
C PHE A 65 0.25 -1.64 -0.55
N ILE A 66 0.54 -1.06 -1.71
CA ILE A 66 1.89 -0.73 -2.17
C ILE A 66 1.96 0.77 -2.42
N THR A 67 2.95 1.43 -1.85
CA THR A 67 3.18 2.87 -2.04
C THR A 67 4.66 3.23 -1.95
N ALA A 68 5.03 4.36 -2.53
CA ALA A 68 6.25 5.08 -2.16
C ALA A 68 5.85 6.30 -1.32
N ILE A 69 6.34 6.36 -0.08
CA ILE A 69 6.00 7.40 0.87
C ILE A 69 7.21 7.73 1.76
N GLY A 70 7.54 9.03 1.87
CA GLY A 70 8.59 9.51 2.76
C GLY A 70 8.11 9.55 4.21
N ARG A 71 8.92 9.01 5.12
CA ARG A 71 8.56 8.93 6.55
C ARG A 71 9.35 9.88 7.45
N GLU A 72 10.27 10.65 6.90
CA GLU A 72 11.09 11.64 7.63
C GLU A 72 11.82 11.06 8.87
N ASP A 73 12.01 9.75 8.92
CA ASP A 73 12.70 9.04 10.01
C ASP A 73 14.17 8.72 9.70
N GLY A 74 14.68 9.25 8.59
CA GLY A 74 16.06 9.12 8.17
C GLY A 74 16.40 7.80 7.48
N ARG A 75 15.40 6.99 7.11
CA ARG A 75 15.66 5.78 6.32
C ARG A 75 16.20 6.13 4.93
N PRO A 76 17.16 5.35 4.38
CA PRO A 76 17.69 5.58 3.05
C PRO A 76 16.62 5.40 1.96
N PRO A 77 16.71 6.13 0.84
CA PRO A 77 15.86 5.87 -0.33
C PRO A 77 15.93 4.41 -0.79
N GLY A 78 14.82 3.88 -1.29
CA GLY A 78 14.69 2.47 -1.68
C GLY A 78 14.51 1.51 -0.51
N THR A 79 14.53 1.98 0.74
CA THR A 79 14.23 1.14 1.91
C THR A 79 12.80 0.63 1.86
N ILE A 80 12.64 -0.70 1.97
CA ILE A 80 11.34 -1.36 1.99
C ILE A 80 10.92 -1.59 3.45
N SER A 81 9.69 -1.22 3.77
CA SER A 81 9.04 -1.55 5.04
C SER A 81 7.75 -2.32 4.77
N ALA A 82 7.55 -3.43 5.47
CA ALA A 82 6.31 -4.20 5.37
C ALA A 82 5.76 -4.51 6.76
N TYR A 83 4.48 -4.29 6.98
CA TYR A 83 3.82 -4.51 8.25
C TYR A 83 2.31 -4.73 8.08
N ARG A 84 1.66 -5.31 9.08
CA ARG A 84 0.20 -5.26 9.21
C ARG A 84 -0.17 -3.98 9.95
N TRP A 85 -1.11 -3.24 9.40
CA TRP A 85 -1.63 -2.08 10.08
C TRP A 85 -2.50 -2.50 11.27
N ASP A 86 -2.41 -1.76 12.37
CA ASP A 86 -3.13 -2.03 13.62
C ASP A 86 -4.56 -1.45 13.63
N HIS A 87 -4.98 -0.79 12.54
CA HIS A 87 -6.28 -0.12 12.40
C HIS A 87 -6.53 0.99 13.42
N ALA A 88 -5.48 1.47 14.10
CA ALA A 88 -5.61 2.57 15.03
C ALA A 88 -5.94 3.88 14.31
N LEU A 89 -7.09 4.44 14.61
CA LEU A 89 -7.48 5.75 14.09
C LEU A 89 -6.80 6.86 14.90
N PRO A 90 -6.32 7.92 14.24
CA PRO A 90 -5.77 9.09 14.90
C PRO A 90 -6.87 9.94 15.57
N SER A 91 -6.51 11.13 16.04
CA SER A 91 -7.46 12.07 16.62
C SER A 91 -8.56 12.48 15.61
N ALA A 92 -9.72 12.93 16.12
CA ALA A 92 -10.80 13.40 15.28
C ALA A 92 -10.37 14.57 14.37
N ASP A 93 -9.50 15.46 14.85
CA ASP A 93 -8.97 16.58 14.07
C ASP A 93 -8.09 16.09 12.91
N GLU A 94 -7.36 15.01 13.11
CA GLU A 94 -6.51 14.40 12.08
C GLU A 94 -7.35 13.66 11.03
N ILE A 95 -8.38 12.93 11.45
CA ILE A 95 -9.36 12.32 10.54
C ILE A 95 -10.01 13.45 9.68
N GLN A 96 -10.40 14.57 10.30
CA GLN A 96 -10.98 15.69 9.59
C GLN A 96 -10.00 16.28 8.56
N ARG A 97 -8.69 16.36 8.87
CA ARG A 97 -7.66 16.78 7.90
C ARG A 97 -7.57 15.82 6.72
N CYS A 98 -7.53 14.49 6.99
CA CYS A 98 -7.52 13.50 5.92
C CYS A 98 -8.72 13.61 4.98
N VAL A 99 -9.90 13.91 5.53
CA VAL A 99 -11.12 14.14 4.72
C VAL A 99 -10.99 15.43 3.87
N VAL A 100 -10.46 16.51 4.43
CA VAL A 100 -10.21 17.75 3.68
C VAL A 100 -9.20 17.54 2.55
N ASP A 101 -8.11 16.84 2.83
CA ASP A 101 -7.10 16.48 1.84
C ASP A 101 -7.70 15.62 0.72
N ALA A 102 -8.55 14.64 1.08
CA ALA A 102 -9.26 13.82 0.12
C ALA A 102 -10.15 14.64 -0.83
N VAL A 103 -10.83 15.67 -0.32
CA VAL A 103 -11.68 16.56 -1.13
C VAL A 103 -10.83 17.43 -2.07
N THR A 104 -9.61 17.79 -1.66
CA THR A 104 -8.68 18.57 -2.50
C THR A 104 -7.86 17.73 -3.49
N GLY A 105 -8.09 16.42 -3.52
CA GLY A 105 -7.44 15.51 -4.47
C GLY A 105 -6.07 15.00 -4.02
N VAL A 106 -5.73 15.12 -2.74
CA VAL A 106 -4.50 14.54 -2.19
C VAL A 106 -4.67 13.04 -2.04
N ILE A 107 -3.83 12.28 -2.75
CA ILE A 107 -3.80 10.80 -2.73
C ILE A 107 -2.59 10.37 -1.92
N LEU A 108 -2.81 10.02 -0.67
CA LEU A 108 -1.79 9.45 0.22
C LEU A 108 -2.32 8.15 0.81
N LEU A 109 -1.43 7.18 0.98
CA LEU A 109 -1.83 5.90 1.58
C LEU A 109 -2.44 6.11 2.97
N ASP A 110 -1.83 6.94 3.82
CA ASP A 110 -2.32 7.19 5.18
C ASP A 110 -3.75 7.74 5.16
N ASN A 111 -4.04 8.74 4.30
CA ASN A 111 -5.39 9.27 4.13
C ASN A 111 -6.36 8.18 3.64
N THR A 112 -5.93 7.35 2.71
CA THR A 112 -6.73 6.24 2.17
C THR A 112 -7.09 5.24 3.25
N LEU A 113 -6.14 4.87 4.08
CA LEU A 113 -6.37 3.90 5.17
C LEU A 113 -7.20 4.50 6.30
N ILE A 114 -6.90 5.74 6.74
CA ILE A 114 -7.65 6.42 7.80
C ILE A 114 -9.12 6.62 7.41
N VAL A 115 -9.38 7.12 6.19
CA VAL A 115 -10.76 7.31 5.71
C VAL A 115 -11.45 5.97 5.50
N GLY A 116 -10.75 4.98 4.93
CA GLY A 116 -11.29 3.64 4.74
C GLY A 116 -11.67 2.95 6.04
N GLU A 117 -10.85 3.07 7.08
CA GLU A 117 -11.13 2.53 8.41
C GLU A 117 -12.28 3.27 9.10
N TRP A 118 -12.28 4.59 9.05
CA TRP A 118 -13.38 5.40 9.58
C TRP A 118 -14.73 5.04 8.95
N MET A 119 -14.73 4.69 7.65
CA MET A 119 -15.91 4.20 6.93
C MET A 119 -16.20 2.71 7.12
N GLN A 120 -15.37 1.98 7.88
CA GLN A 120 -15.46 0.54 8.10
C GLN A 120 -15.43 -0.25 6.77
N ALA A 121 -14.64 0.20 5.83
CA ALA A 121 -14.55 -0.35 4.48
C ALA A 121 -13.41 -1.37 4.33
N LEU A 122 -12.37 -1.27 5.15
CA LEU A 122 -11.16 -2.07 5.00
C LEU A 122 -11.30 -3.48 5.59
N PRO A 123 -10.62 -4.48 5.00
CA PRO A 123 -10.58 -5.81 5.57
C PRO A 123 -9.73 -5.84 6.85
N GLU A 124 -10.02 -6.76 7.76
CA GLU A 124 -9.30 -6.95 9.02
C GLU A 124 -7.79 -7.18 8.84
N GLU A 125 -7.39 -7.87 7.76
CA GLU A 125 -5.99 -8.07 7.42
C GLU A 125 -5.54 -7.02 6.39
N THR A 126 -5.09 -5.88 6.86
CA THR A 126 -4.52 -4.81 6.03
C THR A 126 -3.00 -4.80 6.15
N ILE A 127 -2.33 -5.14 5.06
CA ILE A 127 -0.86 -5.17 4.95
C ILE A 127 -0.40 -3.96 4.14
N VAL A 128 0.66 -3.33 4.60
CA VAL A 128 1.27 -2.17 3.95
C VAL A 128 2.69 -2.52 3.55
N ILE A 129 3.05 -2.21 2.31
CA ILE A 129 4.42 -2.24 1.77
C ILE A 129 4.76 -0.81 1.35
N GLU A 130 5.70 -0.21 2.04
CA GLU A 130 6.18 1.15 1.80
C GLU A 130 7.60 1.11 1.26
N VAL A 131 7.90 1.99 0.32
CA VAL A 131 9.27 2.25 -0.15
C VAL A 131 9.60 3.71 0.08
N GLU A 132 10.76 3.98 0.68
CA GLU A 132 11.24 5.34 0.88
C GLU A 132 11.63 5.95 -0.47
N PRO A 133 10.98 7.05 -0.93
CA PRO A 133 11.32 7.71 -2.18
C PRO A 133 12.57 8.57 -2.06
N LEU A 134 13.27 8.77 -3.18
CA LEU A 134 14.32 9.78 -3.34
C LEU A 134 13.79 11.00 -4.11
N LEU A 135 12.98 10.76 -5.14
CA LEU A 135 12.56 11.79 -6.10
C LEU A 135 11.08 12.12 -5.92
N HIS A 136 10.84 13.37 -5.56
CA HIS A 136 9.51 13.95 -5.50
C HIS A 136 9.40 15.07 -6.56
N ALA A 137 9.27 14.67 -7.83
CA ALA A 137 9.19 15.57 -8.95
C ALA A 137 8.38 14.96 -10.09
N PHE A 138 7.86 15.79 -10.97
CA PHE A 138 7.17 15.31 -12.17
C PHE A 138 8.14 14.57 -13.10
N GLY A 139 7.68 13.46 -13.67
CA GLY A 139 8.42 12.62 -14.62
C GLY A 139 8.09 11.14 -14.50
N ASP A 140 8.50 10.36 -15.48
CA ASP A 140 8.11 8.96 -15.63
C ASP A 140 9.11 7.97 -14.99
N GLU A 141 10.38 8.38 -14.86
CA GLU A 141 11.42 7.48 -14.39
C GLU A 141 11.58 7.53 -12.88
N MET A 142 11.48 6.38 -12.23
CA MET A 142 11.86 6.20 -10.83
C MET A 142 13.36 6.36 -10.63
N SER A 143 13.78 6.77 -9.43
CA SER A 143 15.18 6.77 -9.01
C SER A 143 15.81 5.37 -9.11
N SER A 144 17.16 5.32 -9.15
CA SER A 144 17.89 4.05 -9.12
C SER A 144 17.56 3.22 -7.87
N ASP A 145 17.39 3.87 -6.72
CA ASP A 145 17.16 3.23 -5.44
C ASP A 145 15.80 2.53 -5.42
N VAL A 146 14.75 3.23 -5.84
CA VAL A 146 13.39 2.64 -5.92
C VAL A 146 13.32 1.57 -7.00
N ARG A 147 14.00 1.74 -8.15
CA ARG A 147 14.08 0.69 -9.18
C ARG A 147 14.77 -0.58 -8.69
N LEU A 148 15.82 -0.47 -7.89
CA LEU A 148 16.49 -1.63 -7.30
C LEU A 148 15.58 -2.37 -6.32
N ALA A 149 14.74 -1.65 -5.57
CA ALA A 149 13.76 -2.23 -4.65
C ALA A 149 12.57 -2.91 -5.36
N TYR A 150 12.29 -2.53 -6.62
CA TYR A 150 11.06 -2.90 -7.35
C TYR A 150 10.79 -4.41 -7.39
N ALA A 151 11.79 -5.21 -7.74
CA ALA A 151 11.64 -6.66 -7.84
C ALA A 151 11.32 -7.31 -6.49
N GLU A 152 11.92 -6.82 -5.42
CA GLU A 152 11.65 -7.29 -4.06
C GLU A 152 10.24 -6.89 -3.59
N VAL A 153 9.82 -5.65 -3.83
CA VAL A 153 8.45 -5.19 -3.52
C VAL A 153 7.41 -6.06 -4.21
N ARG A 154 7.62 -6.36 -5.51
CA ARG A 154 6.74 -7.26 -6.27
C ARG A 154 6.66 -8.65 -5.65
N ALA A 155 7.80 -9.22 -5.30
CA ALA A 155 7.87 -10.55 -4.68
C ALA A 155 7.17 -10.58 -3.31
N LEU A 156 7.36 -9.53 -2.50
CA LEU A 156 6.69 -9.39 -1.20
C LEU A 156 5.18 -9.23 -1.36
N ALA A 157 4.72 -8.40 -2.29
CA ALA A 157 3.30 -8.19 -2.55
C ALA A 157 2.59 -9.50 -2.92
N LEU A 158 3.15 -10.25 -3.87
CA LEU A 158 2.62 -11.56 -4.26
C LEU A 158 2.68 -12.57 -3.10
N ARG A 159 3.78 -12.61 -2.35
CA ARG A 159 3.92 -13.48 -1.20
C ARG A 159 2.87 -13.21 -0.14
N TYR A 160 2.68 -11.95 0.26
CA TYR A 160 1.70 -11.62 1.30
C TYR A 160 0.26 -11.74 0.82
N ALA A 161 0.01 -11.64 -0.47
CA ALA A 161 -1.31 -11.88 -1.04
C ALA A 161 -1.67 -13.37 -1.11
N THR A 162 -0.68 -14.26 -1.35
CA THR A 162 -0.93 -15.69 -1.60
C THR A 162 -0.59 -16.60 -0.44
N ASP A 163 0.35 -16.22 0.43
CA ASP A 163 0.76 -16.96 1.62
C ASP A 163 0.16 -16.31 2.88
N GLU A 164 -0.85 -16.98 3.45
CA GLU A 164 -1.54 -16.49 4.65
C GLU A 164 -0.60 -16.41 5.85
N GLN A 165 0.30 -17.37 6.01
CA GLN A 165 1.22 -17.40 7.15
C GLN A 165 2.27 -16.29 7.04
N ALA A 166 2.79 -16.04 5.85
CA ALA A 166 3.74 -14.97 5.63
C ALA A 166 3.13 -13.59 5.95
N GLY A 167 1.88 -13.34 5.55
CA GLY A 167 1.18 -12.11 5.89
C GLY A 167 0.95 -11.96 7.40
N ARG A 168 0.52 -13.04 8.07
CA ARG A 168 0.27 -13.02 9.53
C ARG A 168 1.54 -12.91 10.38
N ALA A 169 2.66 -13.32 9.86
CA ALA A 169 3.96 -13.22 10.54
C ALA A 169 4.52 -11.78 10.58
N LEU A 170 3.95 -10.87 9.79
CA LEU A 170 4.37 -9.46 9.81
C LEU A 170 4.08 -8.80 11.16
N PRO A 171 4.94 -7.87 11.60
CA PRO A 171 4.68 -7.08 12.80
C PRO A 171 3.42 -6.23 12.62
N VAL A 172 2.62 -6.09 13.67
CA VAL A 172 1.50 -5.15 13.72
C VAL A 172 2.02 -3.78 14.13
N ARG A 173 1.67 -2.73 13.38
CA ARG A 173 2.20 -1.37 13.60
C ARG A 173 1.15 -0.31 13.24
N PRO A 174 1.22 0.88 13.88
CA PRO A 174 0.51 2.06 13.41
C PRO A 174 1.09 2.56 12.07
N LEU A 175 0.33 3.39 11.37
CA LEU A 175 0.81 4.08 10.17
C LEU A 175 2.04 4.93 10.50
N GLY A 176 3.05 4.85 9.64
CA GLY A 176 4.31 5.54 9.86
C GLY A 176 5.11 5.05 11.08
N GLY A 177 4.65 4.03 11.76
CA GLY A 177 5.28 3.50 12.97
C GLY A 177 6.63 2.86 12.73
N GLY A 178 7.67 3.55 13.15
CA GLY A 178 9.09 3.20 13.30
C GLY A 178 9.66 2.16 12.33
N TRP A 179 10.64 2.58 11.54
CA TRP A 179 11.38 1.67 10.67
C TRP A 179 12.10 0.58 11.46
N ALA A 180 11.89 -0.67 11.08
CA ALA A 180 12.81 -1.75 11.36
C ALA A 180 13.08 -2.44 10.02
N PRO A 181 14.36 -2.67 9.65
CA PRO A 181 14.68 -3.32 8.39
C PRO A 181 13.94 -4.66 8.30
N VAL A 182 13.35 -4.94 7.15
CA VAL A 182 12.89 -6.30 6.83
C VAL A 182 14.14 -7.17 6.89
N ALA A 183 14.16 -8.15 7.79
CA ALA A 183 15.26 -9.10 7.82
C ALA A 183 15.33 -9.75 6.43
N SER A 184 16.44 -9.52 5.71
CA SER A 184 16.70 -10.17 4.43
C SER A 184 16.61 -11.67 4.69
N SER A 185 15.48 -12.28 4.33
CA SER A 185 15.34 -13.73 4.36
C SER A 185 16.36 -14.24 3.37
N GLN A 186 17.37 -14.93 3.89
CA GLN A 186 18.30 -15.73 3.11
C GLN A 186 17.48 -16.50 2.09
N VAL A 187 17.56 -16.08 0.83
CA VAL A 187 17.20 -16.93 -0.29
C VAL A 187 18.27 -18.01 -0.29
N GLY A 188 17.93 -19.13 0.32
CA GLY A 188 18.78 -20.29 0.41
C GLY A 188 19.17 -20.76 -0.98
N ALA A 189 20.45 -21.05 -1.10
CA ALA A 189 21.10 -21.65 -2.23
C ALA A 189 20.44 -22.98 -2.64
#